data_96e0748814cdca71ea28481fbc29b56e
#
_entry.id   96e0748814cdca71ea28481fbc29b56e
#
_cell.length_a   1.000
_cell.length_b   1.000
_cell.length_c   1.000
_cell.angle_alpha   90.00
_cell.angle_beta   90.00
_cell.angle_gamma   90.00
#
_symmetry.space_group_name_H-M   'P 1'
#
loop_
_entity.id
_entity.type
_entity.pdbx_description
1 polymer ?
#
loop_
_entity_poly.entity_id
_entity_poly.type
_entity_poly.pdbx_seq_one_letter_code
_entity_poly.pdbx_strand_id
1 'polypeptide(L)'
;MKNLIAALMLFSSTAAMADCFDMAGRDYHIDPDLLRAISWNESRFNPVAIGTNPTTGYGVGLMQIDSQHFNSLSSIGVSERHLKQDPCMNIYTGAYYLAIAFKKWGATWQAVGAYNAGFKDSPKQAQRRYKYASKIEKTYRAIKANKQQPLLVQNP
;
A
#
# COMPACT_ATOMS: atom_id res chain seq x y z
N MET A 1 -40.24 0.71 22.35
CA MET A 1 -39.07 -0.18 22.34
C MET A 1 -38.73 -0.58 20.92
N LYS A 2 -38.33 0.38 20.07
CA LYS A 2 -37.90 0.13 18.69
C LYS A 2 -36.98 1.28 18.33
N ASN A 3 -35.65 1.21 18.58
CA ASN A 3 -34.64 2.12 18.00
C ASN A 3 -33.23 1.87 18.59
N LEU A 4 -32.77 0.60 18.65
CA LEU A 4 -31.43 0.29 19.19
C LEU A 4 -30.63 -0.70 18.34
N ILE A 5 -30.83 -0.81 17.01
CA ILE A 5 -30.13 -1.79 16.17
C ILE A 5 -29.32 -1.16 15.02
N ALA A 6 -29.30 0.17 14.85
CA ALA A 6 -28.68 0.78 13.67
C ALA A 6 -27.23 1.26 13.85
N ALA A 7 -26.60 1.08 15.01
CA ALA A 7 -25.27 1.69 15.29
C ALA A 7 -24.07 0.72 15.26
N LEU A 8 -24.23 -0.56 14.88
CA LEU A 8 -23.17 -1.56 15.07
C LEU A 8 -22.47 -2.05 13.78
N MET A 9 -22.71 -1.45 12.62
CA MET A 9 -22.16 -1.97 11.35
C MET A 9 -21.02 -1.18 10.70
N LEU A 10 -20.47 -0.16 11.34
CA LEU A 10 -19.42 0.68 10.71
C LEU A 10 -17.99 0.41 11.17
N PHE A 11 -17.75 -0.48 12.13
CA PHE A 11 -16.40 -0.72 12.68
C PHE A 11 -15.65 -1.92 12.10
N SER A 12 -16.25 -2.75 11.25
CA SER A 12 -15.60 -3.97 10.74
C SER A 12 -14.55 -3.75 9.64
N SER A 13 -14.66 -2.68 8.85
CA SER A 13 -13.82 -2.53 7.65
C SER A 13 -12.37 -2.12 7.95
N THR A 14 -12.14 -1.32 8.97
CA THR A 14 -10.78 -0.82 9.29
C THR A 14 -9.90 -1.87 9.95
N ALA A 15 -10.48 -2.71 10.82
CA ALA A 15 -9.76 -3.80 11.46
C ALA A 15 -9.33 -4.88 10.46
N ALA A 16 -10.20 -5.23 9.51
CA ALA A 16 -9.89 -6.20 8.45
C ALA A 16 -8.76 -5.73 7.53
N MET A 17 -8.73 -4.44 7.16
CA MET A 17 -7.64 -3.88 6.35
C MET A 17 -6.31 -3.85 7.09
N ALA A 18 -6.32 -3.56 8.40
CA ALA A 18 -5.11 -3.59 9.22
C ALA A 18 -4.48 -4.99 9.27
N ASP A 19 -5.31 -6.01 9.38
CA ASP A 19 -4.89 -7.42 9.36
C ASP A 19 -4.29 -7.82 7.99
N CYS A 20 -4.83 -7.34 6.88
CA CYS A 20 -4.30 -7.62 5.54
C CYS A 20 -2.88 -7.07 5.31
N PHE A 21 -2.52 -5.93 5.90
CA PHE A 21 -1.14 -5.45 5.84
C PHE A 21 -0.18 -6.40 6.57
N ASP A 22 -0.57 -6.89 7.74
CA ASP A 22 0.23 -7.82 8.52
C ASP A 22 0.36 -9.17 7.82
N MET A 23 -0.72 -9.68 7.25
CA MET A 23 -0.74 -10.92 6.48
C MET A 23 0.14 -10.81 5.23
N ALA A 24 -0.06 -9.79 4.41
CA ALA A 24 0.74 -9.57 3.20
C ALA A 24 2.22 -9.35 3.53
N GLY A 25 2.52 -8.60 4.58
CA GLY A 25 3.89 -8.39 5.06
C GLY A 25 4.57 -9.69 5.45
N ARG A 26 3.89 -10.55 6.21
CA ARG A 26 4.38 -11.88 6.58
C ARG A 26 4.64 -12.75 5.34
N ASP A 27 3.66 -12.83 4.44
CA ASP A 27 3.68 -13.76 3.31
C ASP A 27 4.73 -13.36 2.25
N TYR A 28 5.00 -12.06 2.11
CA TYR A 28 6.02 -11.52 1.20
C TYR A 28 7.35 -11.16 1.90
N HIS A 29 7.48 -11.40 3.21
CA HIS A 29 8.66 -11.01 4.01
C HIS A 29 8.98 -9.51 3.91
N ILE A 30 7.95 -8.68 3.96
CA ILE A 30 8.02 -7.22 3.94
C ILE A 30 7.52 -6.68 5.27
N ASP A 31 8.20 -5.67 5.85
CA ASP A 31 7.68 -5.01 7.06
C ASP A 31 6.27 -4.44 6.76
N PRO A 32 5.22 -4.88 7.49
CA PRO A 32 3.86 -4.39 7.27
C PRO A 32 3.73 -2.87 7.38
N ASP A 33 4.57 -2.23 8.17
CA ASP A 33 4.57 -0.77 8.31
C ASP A 33 5.10 -0.07 7.07
N LEU A 34 5.96 -0.72 6.29
CA LEU A 34 6.36 -0.22 4.98
C LEU A 34 5.20 -0.27 3.98
N LEU A 35 4.41 -1.33 3.97
CA LEU A 35 3.19 -1.41 3.16
C LEU A 35 2.17 -0.34 3.57
N ARG A 36 2.01 -0.11 4.89
CA ARG A 36 1.17 0.98 5.41
C ARG A 36 1.68 2.36 4.99
N ALA A 37 3.00 2.57 5.02
CA ALA A 37 3.61 3.83 4.58
C ALA A 37 3.36 4.09 3.09
N ILE A 38 3.46 3.07 2.25
CA ILE A 38 3.12 3.15 0.83
C ILE A 38 1.63 3.49 0.67
N SER A 39 0.74 2.72 1.27
CA SER A 39 -0.71 2.94 1.17
C SER A 39 -1.13 4.34 1.65
N TRP A 40 -0.55 4.83 2.75
CA TRP A 40 -0.78 6.19 3.20
C TRP A 40 -0.38 7.23 2.14
N ASN A 41 0.76 7.05 1.51
CA ASN A 41 1.25 7.99 0.50
C ASN A 41 0.49 7.89 -0.82
N GLU A 42 0.00 6.71 -1.18
CA GLU A 42 -0.74 6.48 -2.42
C GLU A 42 -2.20 6.94 -2.33
N SER A 43 -2.89 6.61 -1.27
CA SER A 43 -4.35 6.79 -1.20
C SER A 43 -4.87 7.40 0.10
N ARG A 44 -4.01 7.66 1.10
CA ARG A 44 -4.43 7.99 2.48
C ARG A 44 -5.34 6.91 3.08
N PHE A 45 -5.04 5.65 2.79
CA PHE A 45 -5.86 4.49 3.17
C PHE A 45 -7.28 4.50 2.58
N ASN A 46 -7.50 5.17 1.46
CA ASN A 46 -8.80 5.15 0.79
C ASN A 46 -8.89 3.95 -0.17
N PRO A 47 -9.73 2.92 0.15
CA PRO A 47 -9.84 1.70 -0.65
C PRO A 47 -10.50 1.92 -2.02
N VAL A 48 -11.22 3.03 -2.18
CA VAL A 48 -11.91 3.37 -3.44
C VAL A 48 -11.19 4.48 -4.22
N ALA A 49 -9.97 4.83 -3.83
CA ALA A 49 -9.21 5.87 -4.51
C ALA A 49 -8.91 5.49 -5.97
N ILE A 50 -9.09 6.45 -6.87
CA ILE A 50 -8.66 6.39 -8.26
C ILE A 50 -7.76 7.58 -8.51
N GLY A 51 -6.49 7.31 -8.84
CA GLY A 51 -5.49 8.34 -9.13
C GLY A 51 -5.13 8.36 -10.61
N THR A 52 -5.12 9.54 -11.24
CA THR A 52 -4.72 9.68 -12.64
C THR A 52 -3.20 9.56 -12.79
N ASN A 53 -2.75 8.81 -13.77
CA ASN A 53 -1.36 8.75 -14.20
C ASN A 53 -1.30 9.06 -15.70
N PRO A 54 -0.91 10.28 -16.09
CA PRO A 54 -0.93 10.70 -17.50
C PRO A 54 -0.07 9.84 -18.42
N THR A 55 0.90 9.11 -17.88
CA THR A 55 1.83 8.28 -18.67
C THR A 55 1.34 6.85 -18.85
N THR A 56 0.71 6.26 -17.81
CA THR A 56 0.37 4.83 -17.78
C THR A 56 -1.13 4.55 -17.62
N GLY A 57 -1.94 5.58 -17.33
CA GLY A 57 -3.38 5.47 -17.19
C GLY A 57 -3.88 5.93 -15.83
N TYR A 58 -4.18 5.01 -14.91
CA TYR A 58 -4.67 5.33 -13.58
C TYR A 58 -4.32 4.24 -12.56
N GLY A 59 -4.25 4.63 -11.30
CA GLY A 59 -4.07 3.72 -10.17
C GLY A 59 -5.38 3.48 -9.44
N VAL A 60 -5.55 2.31 -8.84
CA VAL A 60 -6.75 1.93 -8.09
C VAL A 60 -6.44 1.46 -6.68
N GLY A 61 -7.29 1.85 -5.75
CA GLY A 61 -7.36 1.35 -4.38
C GLY A 61 -6.24 1.82 -3.46
N LEU A 62 -6.09 1.12 -2.34
CA LEU A 62 -5.16 1.45 -1.26
C LEU A 62 -3.72 1.64 -1.71
N MET A 63 -3.25 0.77 -2.59
CA MET A 63 -1.87 0.70 -3.06
C MET A 63 -1.67 1.32 -4.44
N GLN A 64 -2.72 1.95 -5.02
CA GLN A 64 -2.71 2.59 -6.33
C GLN A 64 -2.12 1.70 -7.43
N ILE A 65 -2.67 0.48 -7.56
CA ILE A 65 -2.23 -0.47 -8.59
C ILE A 65 -2.52 0.12 -9.98
N ASP A 66 -1.47 0.32 -10.77
CA ASP A 66 -1.53 1.01 -12.05
C ASP A 66 -2.20 0.13 -13.12
N SER A 67 -3.07 0.74 -13.93
CA SER A 67 -3.84 0.08 -14.99
C SER A 67 -2.98 -0.59 -16.07
N GLN A 68 -1.74 -0.14 -16.27
CA GLN A 68 -0.80 -0.82 -17.19
C GLN A 68 -0.54 -2.28 -16.80
N HIS A 69 -0.78 -2.66 -15.54
CA HIS A 69 -0.56 -4.00 -15.03
C HIS A 69 -1.79 -4.92 -15.13
N PHE A 70 -2.97 -4.39 -15.46
CA PHE A 70 -4.21 -5.17 -15.36
C PHE A 70 -4.24 -6.40 -16.28
N ASN A 71 -3.67 -6.31 -17.48
CA ASN A 71 -3.61 -7.44 -18.39
C ASN A 71 -2.74 -8.59 -17.82
N SER A 72 -1.58 -8.25 -17.28
CA SER A 72 -0.69 -9.27 -16.66
C SER A 72 -1.29 -9.83 -15.37
N LEU A 73 -1.96 -9.02 -14.57
CA LEU A 73 -2.65 -9.47 -13.36
C LEU A 73 -3.84 -10.38 -13.68
N SER A 74 -4.60 -10.06 -14.74
CA SER A 74 -5.72 -10.89 -15.18
C SER A 74 -5.28 -12.29 -15.61
N SER A 75 -4.08 -12.43 -16.18
CA SER A 75 -3.53 -13.75 -16.57
C SER A 75 -3.22 -14.66 -15.38
N ILE A 76 -3.11 -14.09 -14.17
CA ILE A 76 -2.92 -14.84 -12.90
C ILE A 76 -4.17 -14.77 -12.00
N GLY A 77 -5.32 -14.41 -12.56
CA GLY A 77 -6.62 -14.43 -11.85
C GLY A 77 -6.96 -13.16 -11.07
N VAL A 78 -6.15 -12.10 -11.12
CA VAL A 78 -6.42 -10.83 -10.43
C VAL A 78 -7.00 -9.82 -11.41
N SER A 79 -8.31 -9.61 -11.39
CA SER A 79 -9.01 -8.65 -12.26
C SER A 79 -8.99 -7.24 -11.67
N GLU A 80 -9.21 -6.23 -12.54
CA GLU A 80 -9.45 -4.85 -12.12
C GLU A 80 -10.59 -4.74 -11.09
N ARG A 81 -11.66 -5.54 -11.26
CA ARG A 81 -12.77 -5.57 -10.32
C ARG A 81 -12.33 -6.04 -8.94
N HIS A 82 -11.48 -7.06 -8.84
CA HIS A 82 -10.91 -7.50 -7.57
C HIS A 82 -10.12 -6.37 -6.90
N LEU A 83 -9.28 -5.67 -7.66
CA LEU A 83 -8.47 -4.56 -7.14
C LEU A 83 -9.31 -3.37 -6.63
N LYS A 84 -10.50 -3.16 -7.19
CA LYS A 84 -11.42 -2.10 -6.79
C LYS A 84 -12.34 -2.48 -5.62
N GLN A 85 -12.71 -3.75 -5.50
CA GLN A 85 -13.73 -4.20 -4.56
C GLN A 85 -13.17 -4.94 -3.34
N ASP A 86 -11.94 -5.45 -3.44
CA ASP A 86 -11.29 -6.19 -2.37
C ASP A 86 -10.03 -5.45 -1.89
N PRO A 87 -10.09 -4.75 -0.75
CA PRO A 87 -8.95 -4.05 -0.17
C PRO A 87 -7.76 -4.98 0.14
N CYS A 88 -8.02 -6.22 0.57
CA CYS A 88 -6.96 -7.20 0.84
C CYS A 88 -6.25 -7.61 -0.45
N MET A 89 -6.99 -7.91 -1.51
CA MET A 89 -6.42 -8.20 -2.83
C MET A 89 -5.55 -7.03 -3.33
N ASN A 90 -6.00 -5.79 -3.11
CA ASN A 90 -5.25 -4.59 -3.49
C ASN A 90 -3.92 -4.50 -2.72
N ILE A 91 -3.94 -4.71 -1.38
CA ILE A 91 -2.75 -4.72 -0.52
C ILE A 91 -1.78 -5.83 -0.95
N TYR A 92 -2.27 -7.06 -1.13
CA TYR A 92 -1.46 -8.19 -1.57
C TYR A 92 -0.81 -7.95 -2.94
N THR A 93 -1.54 -7.34 -3.86
CA THR A 93 -1.00 -6.98 -5.20
C THR A 93 0.10 -5.91 -5.08
N GLY A 94 -0.06 -4.92 -4.20
CA GLY A 94 0.99 -3.95 -3.90
C GLY A 94 2.23 -4.60 -3.30
N ALA A 95 2.05 -5.50 -2.34
CA ALA A 95 3.14 -6.28 -1.73
C ALA A 95 3.87 -7.15 -2.78
N TYR A 96 3.14 -7.77 -3.71
CA TYR A 96 3.70 -8.53 -4.82
C TYR A 96 4.64 -7.66 -5.68
N TYR A 97 4.23 -6.46 -6.09
CA TYR A 97 5.09 -5.58 -6.88
C TYR A 97 6.32 -5.07 -6.10
N LEU A 98 6.16 -4.80 -4.81
CA LEU A 98 7.30 -4.45 -3.96
C LEU A 98 8.26 -5.63 -3.79
N ALA A 99 7.73 -6.85 -3.65
CA ALA A 99 8.55 -8.07 -3.58
C ALA A 99 9.36 -8.31 -4.87
N ILE A 100 8.80 -8.02 -6.05
CA ILE A 100 9.55 -8.04 -7.32
C ILE A 100 10.73 -7.07 -7.27
N ALA A 101 10.51 -5.86 -6.76
CA ALA A 101 11.58 -4.87 -6.62
C ALA A 101 12.65 -5.33 -5.64
N PHE A 102 12.27 -5.92 -4.51
CA PHE A 102 13.19 -6.47 -3.52
C PHE A 102 13.96 -7.68 -4.05
N LYS A 103 13.34 -8.54 -4.84
CA LYS A 103 14.03 -9.64 -5.52
C LYS A 103 15.13 -9.12 -6.47
N LYS A 104 14.88 -7.98 -7.13
CA LYS A 104 15.81 -7.41 -8.10
C LYS A 104 16.97 -6.63 -7.45
N TRP A 105 16.70 -5.84 -6.41
CA TRP A 105 17.67 -4.90 -5.83
C TRP A 105 17.86 -5.04 -4.31
N GLY A 106 17.37 -6.12 -3.72
CA GLY A 106 17.36 -6.31 -2.27
C GLY A 106 16.34 -5.40 -1.58
N ALA A 107 16.21 -5.55 -0.27
CA ALA A 107 15.33 -4.71 0.56
C ALA A 107 15.99 -3.33 0.80
N THR A 108 16.00 -2.49 -0.22
CA THR A 108 16.65 -1.18 -0.25
C THR A 108 15.64 -0.06 -0.55
N TRP A 109 15.96 1.16 -0.18
CA TRP A 109 15.14 2.32 -0.54
C TRP A 109 15.09 2.56 -2.06
N GLN A 110 16.13 2.16 -2.79
CA GLN A 110 16.09 2.17 -4.26
C GLN A 110 15.00 1.23 -4.81
N ALA A 111 14.87 0.05 -4.24
CA ALA A 111 13.82 -0.90 -4.61
C ALA A 111 12.42 -0.37 -4.23
N VAL A 112 12.26 0.25 -3.06
CA VAL A 112 11.02 0.96 -2.70
C VAL A 112 10.71 2.06 -3.72
N GLY A 113 11.70 2.81 -4.16
CA GLY A 113 11.53 3.82 -5.20
C GLY A 113 11.04 3.26 -6.53
N ALA A 114 11.44 2.03 -6.87
CA ALA A 114 11.02 1.36 -8.11
C ALA A 114 9.53 1.00 -8.12
N TYR A 115 8.87 0.89 -6.98
CA TYR A 115 7.42 0.72 -6.89
C TYR A 115 6.66 1.78 -7.70
N ASN A 116 7.09 3.03 -7.62
CA ASN A 116 6.49 4.14 -8.39
C ASN A 116 7.18 4.40 -9.73
N ALA A 117 8.50 4.34 -9.78
CA ALA A 117 9.28 4.83 -10.92
C ALA A 117 9.86 3.73 -11.82
N GLY A 118 9.63 2.45 -11.46
CA GLY A 118 10.12 1.31 -12.24
C GLY A 118 11.64 1.16 -12.26
N PHE A 119 12.11 0.29 -13.15
CA PHE A 119 13.49 -0.19 -13.17
C PHE A 119 14.36 0.43 -14.26
N LYS A 120 13.80 1.28 -15.13
CA LYS A 120 14.56 1.86 -16.23
C LYS A 120 15.81 2.59 -15.71
N ASP A 121 16.94 2.28 -16.32
CA ASP A 121 18.21 2.93 -16.00
C ASP A 121 18.32 4.26 -16.75
N SER A 122 18.12 5.35 -16.02
CA SER A 122 18.34 6.71 -16.47
C SER A 122 18.43 7.66 -15.27
N PRO A 123 19.16 8.78 -15.37
CA PRO A 123 19.25 9.78 -14.30
C PRO A 123 17.88 10.30 -13.86
N LYS A 124 16.97 10.53 -14.80
CA LYS A 124 15.60 10.97 -14.54
C LYS A 124 14.82 9.94 -13.67
N GLN A 125 14.92 8.66 -14.00
CA GLN A 125 14.21 7.62 -13.24
C GLN A 125 14.89 7.37 -11.87
N ALA A 126 16.20 7.45 -11.80
CA ALA A 126 16.92 7.39 -10.53
C ALA A 126 16.47 8.49 -9.57
N GLN A 127 16.33 9.73 -10.06
CA GLN A 127 15.82 10.84 -9.26
C GLN A 127 14.36 10.65 -8.83
N ARG A 128 13.50 10.10 -9.70
CA ARG A 128 12.10 9.78 -9.35
C ARG A 128 12.04 8.72 -8.26
N ARG A 129 12.83 7.64 -8.36
CA ARG A 129 12.96 6.61 -7.31
C ARG A 129 13.38 7.22 -5.99
N TYR A 130 14.41 8.04 -6.00
CA TYR A 130 14.91 8.71 -4.79
C TYR A 130 13.83 9.57 -4.12
N LYS A 131 13.16 10.43 -4.89
CA LYS A 131 12.09 11.30 -4.37
C LYS A 131 10.94 10.50 -3.76
N TYR A 132 10.50 9.45 -4.44
CA TYR A 132 9.45 8.58 -3.94
C TYR A 132 9.89 7.86 -2.65
N ALA A 133 11.06 7.21 -2.69
CA ALA A 133 11.60 6.49 -1.54
C ALA A 133 11.75 7.37 -0.31
N SER A 134 12.27 8.60 -0.46
CA SER A 134 12.43 9.55 0.64
C SER A 134 11.09 9.92 1.29
N LYS A 135 10.03 10.06 0.48
CA LYS A 135 8.68 10.33 0.97
C LYS A 135 8.12 9.13 1.76
N ILE A 136 8.31 7.91 1.23
CA ILE A 136 7.87 6.69 1.93
C ILE A 136 8.66 6.49 3.22
N GLU A 137 9.98 6.67 3.19
CA GLU A 137 10.84 6.53 4.37
C GLU A 137 10.41 7.45 5.52
N LYS A 138 10.11 8.71 5.22
CA LYS A 138 9.61 9.66 6.21
C LYS A 138 8.34 9.14 6.90
N THR A 139 7.36 8.66 6.12
CA THR A 139 6.12 8.10 6.65
C THR A 139 6.37 6.81 7.44
N TYR A 140 7.20 5.91 6.93
CA TYR A 140 7.57 4.66 7.59
C TYR A 140 8.20 4.92 8.97
N ARG A 141 9.16 5.85 9.04
CA ARG A 141 9.81 6.22 10.30
C ARG A 141 8.81 6.83 11.29
N ALA A 142 7.86 7.64 10.84
CA ALA A 142 6.80 8.19 11.69
C ALA A 142 5.89 7.08 12.25
N ILE A 143 5.50 6.09 11.43
CA ILE A 143 4.70 4.94 11.89
C ILE A 143 5.46 4.17 12.96
N LYS A 144 6.76 3.87 12.73
CA LYS A 144 7.59 3.14 13.71
C LYS A 144 7.75 3.91 15.02
N ALA A 145 7.99 5.22 14.96
CA ALA A 145 8.13 6.06 16.15
C ALA A 145 6.85 6.08 16.99
N ASN A 146 5.67 6.19 16.37
CA ASN A 146 4.39 6.18 17.07
C ASN A 146 4.12 4.84 17.78
N LYS A 147 4.54 3.73 17.20
CA LYS A 147 4.41 2.41 17.85
C LYS A 147 5.35 2.20 19.03
N GLN A 148 6.46 2.93 19.09
CA GLN A 148 7.46 2.85 20.18
C GLN A 148 7.12 3.77 21.35
N GLN A 149 6.20 4.73 21.19
CA GLN A 149 5.75 5.56 22.30
C GLN A 149 4.89 4.71 23.24
N PRO A 150 5.23 4.65 24.56
CA PRO A 150 4.34 4.04 25.55
C PRO A 150 2.98 4.75 25.48
N LEU A 151 1.90 3.98 25.53
CA LEU A 151 0.59 4.54 25.78
C LEU A 151 0.67 5.28 27.11
N LEU A 152 0.75 6.59 27.08
CA LEU A 152 0.54 7.40 28.27
C LEU A 152 -0.91 7.16 28.67
N VAL A 153 -1.11 6.29 29.64
CA VAL A 153 -2.40 6.13 30.31
C VAL A 153 -2.71 7.49 30.92
N GLN A 154 -3.60 8.23 30.26
CA GLN A 154 -4.23 9.38 30.88
C GLN A 154 -5.06 8.80 32.02
N ASN A 155 -4.52 8.85 33.22
CA ASN A 155 -5.33 8.65 34.42
C ASN A 155 -6.42 9.71 34.43
N PRO A 156 -7.68 9.31 34.68
CA PRO A 156 -8.82 10.21 34.74
C PRO A 156 -8.68 11.25 35.85
#